data_0786fee03cef9dd178e489be00305bf2
#
_entry.id   0786fee03cef9dd178e489be00305bf2
#
_cell.length_a   1.000
_cell.length_b   1.000
_cell.length_c   1.000
_cell.angle_alpha   90.00
_cell.angle_beta   90.00
_cell.angle_gamma   90.00
#
_symmetry.space_group_name_H-M   'P 1'
#
loop_
_entity.id
_entity.type
_entity.pdbx_description
1 polymer ?
#
loop_
_entity_poly.entity_id
_entity_poly.type
_entity_poly.pdbx_seq_one_letter_code
_entity_poly.pdbx_strand_id
1 'polypeptide(L)'
;MKYIAMLMPLHQQERIFAEKYYEKLRSWGRIALYDSESFADANHVKEFLTGADVIVTTWGSPKLTKEYLDVCPDLKLVIHAAGTVKGIVDEEEFLRRGIRVTNAAVALGEGVAETALGFAISASKGFYQLAQSTRVGEWNEQKRLVLDFYDITVGVISAGFVGRHFIKLLQNFNVDVLVYDPYITPEAARALGAEKAELDELLRRSDVISVHAPSIPATDNMLSREKLKLIRDGAILINTSRGSVIEEPAMIEELKTGRFFACIDVTSPEPPAKDSDLRTLPNVVLTPHIAGAVNNGLKRIAKHVCEELDRFETDGSLRTEVDLNKLSMLA
;
A
#
# COMPACT_ATOMS: atom_id res chain seq x y z
N MET A 1 0.81 -36.05 -0.44
CA MET A 1 0.19 -34.95 0.35
C MET A 1 1.05 -33.73 0.10
N LYS A 2 0.45 -32.62 -0.36
CA LYS A 2 1.20 -31.39 -0.64
C LYS A 2 1.90 -30.88 0.61
N TYR A 3 3.07 -30.29 0.41
CA TYR A 3 3.83 -29.66 1.46
C TYR A 3 3.81 -28.13 1.29
N ILE A 4 3.20 -27.44 2.26
CA ILE A 4 3.10 -26.00 2.33
C ILE A 4 4.10 -25.51 3.37
N ALA A 5 5.18 -24.86 2.94
CA ALA A 5 6.22 -24.30 3.79
C ALA A 5 5.94 -22.84 4.13
N MET A 6 5.66 -22.53 5.40
CA MET A 6 5.47 -21.15 5.89
C MET A 6 6.84 -20.57 6.25
N LEU A 7 7.58 -20.08 5.23
CA LEU A 7 8.91 -19.49 5.39
C LEU A 7 8.81 -18.02 5.84
N MET A 8 8.48 -17.84 7.09
CA MET A 8 8.18 -16.55 7.70
C MET A 8 8.85 -16.44 9.07
N PRO A 9 9.36 -15.26 9.50
CA PRO A 9 9.82 -15.06 10.88
C PRO A 9 8.71 -15.40 11.88
N LEU A 10 9.05 -15.94 13.04
CA LEU A 10 8.07 -16.35 14.07
C LEU A 10 7.09 -15.22 14.44
N HIS A 11 7.61 -14.03 14.74
CA HIS A 11 6.76 -12.89 15.11
C HIS A 11 5.75 -12.51 14.02
N GLN A 12 6.06 -12.73 12.74
CA GLN A 12 5.12 -12.46 11.64
C GLN A 12 4.04 -13.55 11.53
N GLN A 13 4.40 -14.80 11.78
CA GLN A 13 3.43 -15.89 11.81
C GLN A 13 2.33 -15.60 12.84
N GLU A 14 2.71 -15.26 14.08
CA GLU A 14 1.78 -14.95 15.16
C GLU A 14 0.92 -13.71 14.90
N ARG A 15 1.51 -12.69 14.26
CA ARG A 15 0.79 -11.44 13.94
C ARG A 15 -0.22 -11.59 12.81
N ILE A 16 0.12 -12.37 11.77
CA ILE A 16 -0.67 -12.46 10.53
C ILE A 16 -1.70 -13.58 10.64
N PHE A 17 -1.31 -14.77 11.12
CA PHE A 17 -2.13 -15.97 11.08
C PHE A 17 -2.73 -16.31 12.44
N ALA A 18 -4.05 -16.34 12.52
CA ALA A 18 -4.78 -16.99 13.61
C ALA A 18 -5.00 -18.48 13.28
N GLU A 19 -5.23 -19.34 14.30
CA GLU A 19 -5.35 -20.78 14.15
C GLU A 19 -6.34 -21.22 13.06
N LYS A 20 -7.49 -20.56 12.94
CA LYS A 20 -8.48 -20.84 11.89
C LYS A 20 -7.93 -20.79 10.45
N TYR A 21 -6.90 -19.97 10.20
CA TYR A 21 -6.26 -19.89 8.88
C TYR A 21 -5.27 -21.04 8.69
N TYR A 22 -4.57 -21.46 9.74
CA TYR A 22 -3.74 -22.66 9.70
C TYR A 22 -4.59 -23.92 9.48
N GLU A 23 -5.73 -24.03 10.14
CA GLU A 23 -6.70 -25.13 9.90
C GLU A 23 -7.14 -25.15 8.45
N LYS A 24 -7.44 -23.98 7.87
CA LYS A 24 -7.80 -23.86 6.46
C LYS A 24 -6.66 -24.31 5.53
N LEU A 25 -5.42 -23.89 5.79
CA LEU A 25 -4.27 -24.30 4.99
C LEU A 25 -4.00 -25.82 5.12
N ARG A 26 -4.18 -26.39 6.32
CA ARG A 26 -4.05 -27.86 6.55
C ARG A 26 -5.06 -28.68 5.75
N SER A 27 -6.21 -28.11 5.37
CA SER A 27 -7.17 -28.82 4.52
C SER A 27 -6.62 -29.12 3.12
N TRP A 28 -5.60 -28.40 2.66
CA TRP A 28 -4.94 -28.58 1.37
C TRP A 28 -3.66 -29.41 1.42
N GLY A 29 -3.03 -29.55 2.59
CA GLY A 29 -1.79 -30.31 2.72
C GLY A 29 -1.16 -30.24 4.10
N ARG A 30 0.02 -30.85 4.24
CA ARG A 30 0.85 -30.69 5.41
C ARG A 30 1.42 -29.29 5.44
N ILE A 31 1.20 -28.54 6.51
CA ILE A 31 1.90 -27.28 6.73
C ILE A 31 3.08 -27.48 7.68
N ALA A 32 4.18 -26.76 7.44
CA ALA A 32 5.26 -26.58 8.40
C ALA A 32 5.49 -25.09 8.63
N LEU A 33 5.72 -24.72 9.87
CA LEU A 33 6.02 -23.36 10.28
C LEU A 33 7.54 -23.25 10.50
N TYR A 34 8.17 -22.25 9.90
CA TYR A 34 9.59 -22.00 10.14
C TYR A 34 9.79 -21.58 11.61
N ASP A 35 10.76 -22.17 12.28
CA ASP A 35 10.91 -22.14 13.74
C ASP A 35 11.94 -21.11 14.23
N SER A 36 12.29 -20.13 13.41
CA SER A 36 13.30 -19.11 13.74
C SER A 36 12.89 -17.70 13.32
N GLU A 37 13.42 -16.69 14.01
CA GLU A 37 13.35 -15.30 13.60
C GLU A 37 14.39 -14.95 12.52
N SER A 38 15.45 -15.74 12.41
CA SER A 38 16.59 -15.51 11.53
C SER A 38 16.68 -16.52 10.41
N PHE A 39 17.07 -16.05 9.24
CA PHE A 39 17.36 -16.85 8.05
C PHE A 39 18.88 -16.90 7.75
N ALA A 40 19.72 -16.59 8.74
CA ALA A 40 21.17 -16.57 8.56
C ALA A 40 21.78 -17.97 8.32
N ASP A 41 21.15 -19.02 8.85
CA ASP A 41 21.54 -20.39 8.57
C ASP A 41 20.84 -20.89 7.27
N ALA A 42 21.58 -20.79 6.16
CA ALA A 42 21.10 -21.22 4.86
C ALA A 42 20.82 -22.73 4.79
N ASN A 43 21.53 -23.57 5.57
CA ASN A 43 21.32 -25.01 5.59
C ASN A 43 20.00 -25.34 6.27
N HIS A 44 19.68 -24.68 7.39
CA HIS A 44 18.40 -24.82 8.07
C HIS A 44 17.22 -24.42 7.16
N VAL A 45 17.37 -23.30 6.42
CA VAL A 45 16.36 -22.88 5.42
C VAL A 45 16.19 -23.93 4.31
N LYS A 46 17.28 -24.47 3.77
CA LYS A 46 17.22 -25.53 2.74
C LYS A 46 16.54 -26.79 3.25
N GLU A 47 16.90 -27.25 4.44
CA GLU A 47 16.29 -28.42 5.08
C GLU A 47 14.77 -28.21 5.25
N PHE A 48 14.38 -27.05 5.78
CA PHE A 48 12.98 -26.67 5.94
C PHE A 48 12.20 -26.66 4.62
N LEU A 49 12.81 -26.15 3.53
CA LEU A 49 12.16 -26.05 2.21
C LEU A 49 12.14 -27.36 1.43
N THR A 50 12.93 -28.36 1.82
CA THR A 50 13.12 -29.60 1.01
C THR A 50 11.78 -30.27 0.70
N GLY A 51 11.46 -30.33 -0.60
CA GLY A 51 10.24 -30.96 -1.12
C GLY A 51 8.97 -30.11 -0.98
N ALA A 52 9.07 -28.80 -0.77
CA ALA A 52 7.92 -27.92 -0.73
C ALA A 52 7.23 -27.78 -2.11
N ASP A 53 5.91 -27.93 -2.13
CA ASP A 53 5.05 -27.67 -3.30
C ASP A 53 4.57 -26.22 -3.36
N VAL A 54 4.38 -25.60 -2.18
CA VAL A 54 3.94 -24.22 -1.98
C VAL A 54 4.80 -23.58 -0.90
N ILE A 55 5.27 -22.37 -1.13
CA ILE A 55 5.95 -21.56 -0.12
C ILE A 55 5.14 -20.31 0.18
N VAL A 56 4.88 -20.04 1.46
CA VAL A 56 4.31 -18.77 1.92
C VAL A 56 5.42 -17.96 2.57
N THR A 57 5.65 -16.74 2.04
CA THR A 57 6.64 -15.78 2.55
C THR A 57 5.97 -14.51 3.06
N THR A 58 6.69 -13.65 3.78
CA THR A 58 6.22 -12.34 4.25
C THR A 58 7.39 -11.35 4.38
N TRP A 59 7.14 -10.20 5.03
CA TRP A 59 8.22 -9.28 5.38
C TRP A 59 9.31 -9.98 6.20
N GLY A 60 10.56 -9.75 5.82
CA GLY A 60 11.72 -10.35 6.46
C GLY A 60 12.08 -11.76 5.96
N SER A 61 11.25 -12.40 5.13
CA SER A 61 11.63 -13.67 4.50
C SER A 61 12.81 -13.48 3.53
N PRO A 62 13.67 -14.48 3.38
CA PRO A 62 14.82 -14.40 2.49
C PRO A 62 14.41 -14.44 1.03
N LYS A 63 15.28 -13.92 0.14
CA LYS A 63 15.13 -14.10 -1.31
C LYS A 63 15.23 -15.60 -1.64
N LEU A 64 14.27 -16.11 -2.41
CA LEU A 64 14.26 -17.49 -2.89
C LEU A 64 15.20 -17.64 -4.07
N THR A 65 16.48 -17.79 -3.77
CA THR A 65 17.56 -17.97 -4.74
C THR A 65 17.54 -19.37 -5.35
N LYS A 66 18.30 -19.55 -6.44
CA LYS A 66 18.50 -20.86 -7.09
C LYS A 66 18.79 -21.97 -6.07
N GLU A 67 19.64 -21.70 -5.07
CA GLU A 67 20.02 -22.70 -4.06
C GLU A 67 18.84 -23.20 -3.22
N TYR A 68 17.89 -22.32 -2.89
CA TYR A 68 16.67 -22.68 -2.17
C TYR A 68 15.67 -23.39 -3.09
N LEU A 69 15.61 -23.00 -4.36
CA LEU A 69 14.72 -23.61 -5.34
C LEU A 69 15.18 -25.01 -5.78
N ASP A 70 16.49 -25.29 -5.71
CA ASP A 70 17.03 -26.61 -6.07
C ASP A 70 16.59 -27.72 -5.10
N VAL A 71 16.26 -27.40 -3.85
CA VAL A 71 15.75 -28.39 -2.87
C VAL A 71 14.22 -28.59 -2.92
N CYS A 72 13.51 -27.80 -3.74
CA CYS A 72 12.06 -27.91 -3.96
C CYS A 72 11.75 -28.01 -5.49
N PRO A 73 12.11 -29.12 -6.13
CA PRO A 73 11.98 -29.27 -7.58
C PRO A 73 10.52 -29.24 -8.07
N ASP A 74 9.56 -29.57 -7.20
CA ASP A 74 8.12 -29.61 -7.50
C ASP A 74 7.38 -28.33 -7.08
N LEU A 75 8.09 -27.28 -6.64
CA LEU A 75 7.51 -26.01 -6.24
C LEU A 75 6.76 -25.37 -7.43
N LYS A 76 5.48 -25.05 -7.21
CA LYS A 76 4.59 -24.47 -8.23
C LYS A 76 4.10 -23.07 -7.88
N LEU A 77 4.01 -22.75 -6.60
CA LEU A 77 3.39 -21.50 -6.14
C LEU A 77 4.17 -20.90 -4.97
N VAL A 78 4.43 -19.60 -5.06
CA VAL A 78 4.86 -18.78 -3.93
C VAL A 78 3.77 -17.75 -3.64
N ILE A 79 3.26 -17.72 -2.40
CA ILE A 79 2.31 -16.73 -1.94
C ILE A 79 3.05 -15.76 -1.01
N HIS A 80 3.26 -14.54 -1.45
CA HIS A 80 3.88 -13.52 -0.61
C HIS A 80 2.83 -12.80 0.24
N ALA A 81 2.77 -13.13 1.51
CA ALA A 81 1.87 -12.53 2.50
C ALA A 81 2.30 -11.09 2.87
N ALA A 82 2.65 -10.29 1.86
CA ALA A 82 2.99 -8.87 1.94
C ALA A 82 2.79 -8.19 0.57
N GLY A 83 3.26 -6.95 0.40
CA GLY A 83 3.03 -6.15 -0.79
C GLY A 83 3.93 -6.51 -1.97
N THR A 84 5.19 -6.05 -1.95
CA THR A 84 6.12 -6.22 -3.08
C THR A 84 6.87 -7.54 -3.00
N VAL A 85 7.00 -8.23 -4.12
CA VAL A 85 7.76 -9.49 -4.25
C VAL A 85 9.22 -9.29 -4.68
N LYS A 86 9.64 -8.04 -4.96
CA LYS A 86 10.99 -7.73 -5.51
C LYS A 86 12.14 -8.28 -4.66
N GLY A 87 11.98 -8.29 -3.34
CA GLY A 87 12.98 -8.84 -2.42
C GLY A 87 12.91 -10.36 -2.21
N ILE A 88 11.90 -11.02 -2.78
CA ILE A 88 11.58 -12.43 -2.53
C ILE A 88 11.94 -13.30 -3.73
N VAL A 89 11.63 -12.84 -4.93
CA VAL A 89 11.77 -13.66 -6.14
C VAL A 89 13.14 -13.50 -6.81
N ASP A 90 13.64 -14.59 -7.36
CA ASP A 90 14.67 -14.61 -8.39
C ASP A 90 13.97 -14.75 -9.74
N GLU A 91 13.81 -13.63 -10.46
CA GLU A 91 12.97 -13.53 -11.64
C GLU A 91 13.35 -14.59 -12.71
N GLU A 92 14.63 -14.74 -13.00
CA GLU A 92 15.13 -15.68 -14.00
C GLU A 92 14.81 -17.13 -13.61
N GLU A 93 15.11 -17.51 -12.37
CA GLU A 93 14.86 -18.87 -11.88
C GLU A 93 13.36 -19.21 -11.81
N PHE A 94 12.54 -18.25 -11.39
CA PHE A 94 11.08 -18.45 -11.31
C PHE A 94 10.46 -18.63 -12.69
N LEU A 95 10.82 -17.79 -13.66
CA LEU A 95 10.36 -17.91 -15.04
C LEU A 95 10.83 -19.23 -15.67
N ARG A 96 12.10 -19.60 -15.48
CA ARG A 96 12.67 -20.83 -16.00
C ARG A 96 11.98 -22.08 -15.47
N ARG A 97 11.55 -22.07 -14.20
CA ARG A 97 10.89 -23.21 -13.54
C ARG A 97 9.36 -23.18 -13.67
N GLY A 98 8.79 -22.11 -14.20
CA GLY A 98 7.34 -21.93 -14.28
C GLY A 98 6.68 -21.79 -12.89
N ILE A 99 7.41 -21.23 -11.90
CA ILE A 99 6.87 -21.00 -10.56
C ILE A 99 6.00 -19.75 -10.61
N ARG A 100 4.74 -19.90 -10.20
CA ARG A 100 3.80 -18.79 -10.12
C ARG A 100 3.94 -18.07 -8.81
N VAL A 101 3.66 -16.77 -8.82
CA VAL A 101 3.78 -15.90 -7.64
C VAL A 101 2.54 -15.05 -7.47
N THR A 102 2.05 -14.95 -6.25
CA THR A 102 1.00 -14.00 -5.88
C THR A 102 1.42 -13.20 -4.66
N ASN A 103 0.79 -12.06 -4.42
CA ASN A 103 1.04 -11.20 -3.27
C ASN A 103 -0.25 -10.71 -2.61
N ALA A 104 -0.12 -10.14 -1.41
CA ALA A 104 -1.25 -9.62 -0.65
C ALA A 104 -1.45 -8.10 -0.81
N ALA A 105 -0.91 -7.49 -1.87
CA ALA A 105 -1.03 -6.04 -2.10
C ALA A 105 -2.50 -5.56 -2.11
N VAL A 106 -3.41 -6.41 -2.60
CA VAL A 106 -4.86 -6.18 -2.59
C VAL A 106 -5.40 -6.05 -1.17
N ALA A 107 -5.07 -7.03 -0.32
CA ALA A 107 -5.54 -7.07 1.06
C ALA A 107 -4.96 -5.91 1.91
N LEU A 108 -3.74 -5.49 1.60
CA LEU A 108 -3.13 -4.30 2.19
C LEU A 108 -3.80 -3.02 1.69
N GLY A 109 -4.08 -2.94 0.39
CA GLY A 109 -4.60 -1.76 -0.29
C GLY A 109 -5.98 -1.32 0.20
N GLU A 110 -6.81 -2.24 0.66
CA GLU A 110 -8.10 -1.90 1.28
C GLU A 110 -7.90 -1.00 2.52
N GLY A 111 -7.00 -1.37 3.44
CA GLY A 111 -6.71 -0.57 4.63
C GLY A 111 -6.08 0.78 4.30
N VAL A 112 -5.23 0.84 3.27
CA VAL A 112 -4.64 2.11 2.80
C VAL A 112 -5.71 3.05 2.27
N ALA A 113 -6.65 2.56 1.47
CA ALA A 113 -7.74 3.37 0.94
C ALA A 113 -8.70 3.86 2.04
N GLU A 114 -9.00 3.00 3.03
CA GLU A 114 -9.78 3.38 4.22
C GLU A 114 -9.09 4.50 5.03
N THR A 115 -7.77 4.41 5.21
CA THR A 115 -6.98 5.45 5.90
C THR A 115 -6.97 6.76 5.12
N ALA A 116 -6.77 6.70 3.79
CA ALA A 116 -6.83 7.87 2.92
C ALA A 116 -8.21 8.56 3.00
N LEU A 117 -9.31 7.79 3.02
CA LEU A 117 -10.66 8.34 3.21
C LEU A 117 -10.82 8.96 4.60
N GLY A 118 -10.30 8.32 5.65
CA GLY A 118 -10.29 8.86 7.00
C GLY A 118 -9.57 10.20 7.08
N PHE A 119 -8.41 10.31 6.45
CA PHE A 119 -7.68 11.58 6.31
C PHE A 119 -8.46 12.62 5.53
N ALA A 120 -9.04 12.24 4.37
CA ALA A 120 -9.81 13.14 3.54
C ALA A 120 -10.96 13.79 4.31
N ILE A 121 -11.77 13.00 4.99
CA ILE A 121 -12.91 13.49 5.79
C ILE A 121 -12.43 14.30 7.01
N SER A 122 -11.46 13.77 7.76
CA SER A 122 -11.01 14.41 9.01
C SER A 122 -10.29 15.74 8.76
N ALA A 123 -9.48 15.82 7.72
CA ALA A 123 -8.79 17.04 7.33
C ALA A 123 -9.76 18.07 6.76
N SER A 124 -10.71 17.67 5.90
CA SER A 124 -11.75 18.57 5.38
C SER A 124 -12.60 19.17 6.50
N LYS A 125 -12.96 18.37 7.50
CA LYS A 125 -13.69 18.85 8.68
C LYS A 125 -12.79 19.66 9.66
N GLY A 126 -11.50 19.76 9.39
CA GLY A 126 -10.56 20.47 10.27
C GLY A 126 -10.40 19.84 11.65
N PHE A 127 -10.67 18.54 11.81
CA PHE A 127 -10.69 17.88 13.13
C PHE A 127 -9.38 18.05 13.88
N TYR A 128 -8.25 18.01 13.19
CA TYR A 128 -6.93 18.11 13.82
C TYR A 128 -6.69 19.51 14.41
N GLN A 129 -6.92 20.57 13.62
CA GLN A 129 -6.71 21.95 14.04
C GLN A 129 -7.75 22.39 15.06
N LEU A 130 -9.05 22.07 14.82
CA LEU A 130 -10.14 22.47 15.69
C LEU A 130 -10.08 21.78 17.04
N ALA A 131 -9.70 20.49 17.09
CA ALA A 131 -9.50 19.80 18.35
C ALA A 131 -8.36 20.43 19.17
N GLN A 132 -7.29 20.86 18.51
CA GLN A 132 -6.17 21.51 19.18
C GLN A 132 -6.52 22.90 19.67
N SER A 133 -7.16 23.75 18.87
CA SER A 133 -7.56 25.09 19.27
C SER A 133 -8.59 25.07 20.39
N THR A 134 -9.53 24.13 20.35
CA THR A 134 -10.52 23.96 21.45
C THR A 134 -9.86 23.60 22.77
N ARG A 135 -8.78 22.82 22.78
CA ARG A 135 -8.03 22.49 24.01
C ARG A 135 -7.38 23.68 24.68
N VAL A 136 -7.03 24.72 23.92
CA VAL A 136 -6.45 25.96 24.45
C VAL A 136 -7.49 27.06 24.71
N GLY A 137 -8.78 26.73 24.63
CA GLY A 137 -9.89 27.60 24.98
C GLY A 137 -10.53 28.39 23.84
N GLU A 138 -10.07 28.18 22.58
CA GLU A 138 -10.72 28.74 21.40
C GLU A 138 -11.98 27.91 21.05
N TRP A 139 -13.02 28.57 20.52
CA TRP A 139 -14.26 27.85 20.19
C TRP A 139 -14.81 28.09 18.78
N ASN A 140 -14.68 29.26 18.24
CA ASN A 140 -15.33 29.64 16.99
C ASN A 140 -14.38 30.12 15.88
N GLU A 141 -13.19 30.53 16.23
CA GLU A 141 -12.27 31.28 15.38
C GLU A 141 -11.85 30.52 14.12
N GLN A 142 -11.73 29.21 14.23
CA GLN A 142 -11.24 28.36 13.16
C GLN A 142 -12.34 27.65 12.34
N LYS A 143 -13.63 27.87 12.65
CA LYS A 143 -14.74 27.21 11.92
C LYS A 143 -14.75 27.53 10.42
N ARG A 144 -14.22 28.67 10.00
CA ARG A 144 -14.07 29.04 8.59
C ARG A 144 -13.16 28.10 7.78
N LEU A 145 -12.34 27.28 8.44
CA LEU A 145 -11.45 26.30 7.81
C LEU A 145 -12.18 24.99 7.51
N VAL A 146 -13.41 24.82 7.97
CA VAL A 146 -14.19 23.60 7.74
C VAL A 146 -14.67 23.58 6.28
N LEU A 147 -14.25 22.56 5.57
CA LEU A 147 -14.75 22.18 4.27
C LEU A 147 -15.67 20.95 4.47
N ASP A 148 -16.93 21.04 4.09
CA ASP A 148 -17.78 19.86 4.10
C ASP A 148 -17.33 18.91 2.97
N PHE A 149 -17.39 17.61 3.26
CA PHE A 149 -17.10 16.57 2.27
C PHE A 149 -18.33 16.38 1.35
N TYR A 150 -18.71 17.49 0.71
CA TYR A 150 -19.90 17.64 -0.09
C TYR A 150 -19.66 18.73 -1.15
N ASP A 151 -19.99 18.43 -2.42
CA ASP A 151 -19.85 19.34 -3.57
C ASP A 151 -18.39 19.89 -3.72
N ILE A 152 -17.42 18.99 -3.50
CA ILE A 152 -15.99 19.26 -3.64
C ILE A 152 -15.36 18.32 -4.65
N THR A 153 -14.19 18.67 -5.15
CA THR A 153 -13.42 17.86 -6.07
C THR A 153 -12.32 17.08 -5.35
N VAL A 154 -12.31 15.76 -5.51
CA VAL A 154 -11.27 14.86 -4.98
C VAL A 154 -10.41 14.35 -6.13
N GLY A 155 -9.14 14.72 -6.15
CA GLY A 155 -8.16 14.26 -7.12
C GLY A 155 -7.45 12.99 -6.64
N VAL A 156 -7.44 11.97 -7.47
CA VAL A 156 -6.80 10.68 -7.21
C VAL A 156 -5.62 10.49 -8.15
N ILE A 157 -4.42 10.43 -7.62
CA ILE A 157 -3.21 10.22 -8.40
C ILE A 157 -2.86 8.74 -8.40
N SER A 158 -2.94 8.12 -9.58
CA SER A 158 -2.83 6.69 -9.90
C SER A 158 -4.10 5.87 -9.60
N ALA A 159 -4.55 5.16 -10.65
CA ALA A 159 -5.68 4.21 -10.63
C ALA A 159 -5.21 2.76 -10.47
N GLY A 160 -4.17 2.54 -9.67
CA GLY A 160 -3.73 1.23 -9.23
C GLY A 160 -4.76 0.62 -8.26
N PHE A 161 -4.35 -0.41 -7.53
CA PHE A 161 -5.25 -1.15 -6.62
C PHE A 161 -5.89 -0.26 -5.57
N VAL A 162 -5.04 0.51 -4.85
CA VAL A 162 -5.47 1.42 -3.78
C VAL A 162 -6.32 2.54 -4.34
N GLY A 163 -5.87 3.21 -5.41
CA GLY A 163 -6.60 4.32 -6.02
C GLY A 163 -8.00 3.91 -6.50
N ARG A 164 -8.15 2.75 -7.13
CA ARG A 164 -9.47 2.21 -7.53
C ARG A 164 -10.36 1.93 -6.33
N HIS A 165 -9.80 1.38 -5.26
CA HIS A 165 -10.58 1.13 -4.05
C HIS A 165 -10.98 2.43 -3.36
N PHE A 166 -10.10 3.42 -3.30
CA PHE A 166 -10.40 4.75 -2.80
C PHE A 166 -11.50 5.44 -3.61
N ILE A 167 -11.42 5.42 -4.96
CA ILE A 167 -12.48 5.93 -5.84
C ILE A 167 -13.81 5.24 -5.54
N LYS A 168 -13.81 3.91 -5.35
CA LYS A 168 -15.02 3.15 -5.00
C LYS A 168 -15.63 3.62 -3.66
N LEU A 169 -14.80 3.88 -2.65
CA LEU A 169 -15.28 4.38 -1.37
C LEU A 169 -15.89 5.79 -1.51
N LEU A 170 -15.31 6.65 -2.36
CA LEU A 170 -15.81 8.00 -2.64
C LEU A 170 -17.21 8.02 -3.27
N GLN A 171 -17.62 6.95 -3.96
CA GLN A 171 -18.96 6.86 -4.56
C GLN A 171 -20.11 6.88 -3.53
N ASN A 172 -19.81 6.80 -2.24
CA ASN A 172 -20.80 6.95 -1.16
C ASN A 172 -21.01 8.42 -0.74
N PHE A 173 -20.27 9.35 -1.35
CA PHE A 173 -20.32 10.78 -1.01
C PHE A 173 -20.72 11.59 -2.24
N ASN A 174 -21.25 12.80 -2.02
CA ASN A 174 -21.54 13.73 -3.10
C ASN A 174 -20.30 14.59 -3.37
N VAL A 175 -19.34 14.00 -4.10
CA VAL A 175 -18.08 14.64 -4.49
C VAL A 175 -17.76 14.33 -5.95
N ASP A 176 -17.12 15.28 -6.65
CA ASP A 176 -16.57 15.04 -7.97
C ASP A 176 -15.21 14.37 -7.85
N VAL A 177 -14.96 13.32 -8.63
CA VAL A 177 -13.71 12.58 -8.59
C VAL A 177 -12.93 12.78 -9.90
N LEU A 178 -11.72 13.35 -9.80
CA LEU A 178 -10.75 13.38 -10.88
C LEU A 178 -9.73 12.26 -10.67
N VAL A 179 -9.29 11.64 -11.75
CA VAL A 179 -8.21 10.64 -11.70
C VAL A 179 -7.13 10.91 -12.74
N TYR A 180 -5.91 10.95 -12.28
CA TYR A 180 -4.71 10.92 -13.12
C TYR A 180 -4.06 9.54 -13.06
N ASP A 181 -3.93 8.91 -14.21
CA ASP A 181 -3.11 7.71 -14.39
C ASP A 181 -2.77 7.61 -15.88
N PRO A 182 -1.49 7.45 -16.25
CA PRO A 182 -1.08 7.44 -17.67
C PRO A 182 -1.67 6.24 -18.44
N TYR A 183 -2.09 5.19 -17.75
CA TYR A 183 -2.54 3.94 -18.36
C TYR A 183 -4.07 3.78 -18.36
N ILE A 184 -4.82 4.62 -17.63
CA ILE A 184 -6.28 4.53 -17.61
C ILE A 184 -6.86 5.23 -18.85
N THR A 185 -7.88 4.62 -19.48
CA THR A 185 -8.63 5.30 -20.53
C THR A 185 -9.76 6.17 -19.93
N PRO A 186 -10.26 7.19 -20.64
CA PRO A 186 -11.40 7.97 -20.17
C PRO A 186 -12.64 7.11 -19.88
N GLU A 187 -12.87 6.05 -20.67
CA GLU A 187 -13.98 5.09 -20.48
C GLU A 187 -13.81 4.31 -19.19
N ALA A 188 -12.59 3.82 -18.92
CA ALA A 188 -12.28 3.10 -17.69
C ALA A 188 -12.38 3.98 -16.45
N ALA A 189 -12.00 5.25 -16.55
CA ALA A 189 -12.17 6.23 -15.47
C ALA A 189 -13.65 6.46 -15.16
N ARG A 190 -14.48 6.69 -16.21
CA ARG A 190 -15.94 6.85 -16.07
C ARG A 190 -16.60 5.60 -15.46
N ALA A 191 -16.15 4.41 -15.84
CA ALA A 191 -16.64 3.16 -15.26
C ALA A 191 -16.34 3.01 -13.75
N LEU A 192 -15.32 3.73 -13.25
CA LEU A 192 -15.01 3.83 -11.83
C LEU A 192 -15.81 4.93 -11.12
N GLY A 193 -16.55 5.77 -11.84
CA GLY A 193 -17.21 6.96 -11.31
C GLY A 193 -16.26 8.16 -11.17
N ALA A 194 -15.26 8.29 -12.06
CA ALA A 194 -14.29 9.37 -12.04
C ALA A 194 -14.11 9.99 -13.45
N GLU A 195 -13.71 11.24 -13.50
CA GLU A 195 -13.26 11.94 -14.74
C GLU A 195 -11.74 11.79 -14.87
N LYS A 196 -11.25 11.35 -16.04
CA LYS A 196 -9.82 11.35 -16.31
C LYS A 196 -9.34 12.80 -16.50
N ALA A 197 -8.27 13.18 -15.82
CA ALA A 197 -7.63 14.49 -15.95
C ALA A 197 -6.11 14.33 -16.10
N GLU A 198 -5.46 15.31 -16.68
CA GLU A 198 -4.00 15.45 -16.65
C GLU A 198 -3.55 15.90 -15.24
N LEU A 199 -2.31 15.55 -14.84
CA LEU A 199 -1.81 15.81 -13.49
C LEU A 199 -1.94 17.29 -13.09
N ASP A 200 -1.54 18.19 -13.97
CA ASP A 200 -1.58 19.63 -13.69
C ASP A 200 -3.00 20.16 -13.50
N GLU A 201 -3.94 19.65 -14.26
CA GLU A 201 -5.35 19.98 -14.14
C GLU A 201 -5.92 19.46 -12.83
N LEU A 202 -5.64 18.20 -12.49
CA LEU A 202 -6.04 17.59 -11.23
C LEU A 202 -5.55 18.41 -10.04
N LEU A 203 -4.28 18.80 -10.02
CA LEU A 203 -3.69 19.60 -8.94
C LEU A 203 -4.36 20.96 -8.76
N ARG A 204 -4.75 21.62 -9.86
CA ARG A 204 -5.42 22.95 -9.83
C ARG A 204 -6.88 22.87 -9.43
N ARG A 205 -7.57 21.78 -9.75
CA ARG A 205 -9.03 21.67 -9.58
C ARG A 205 -9.42 21.02 -8.24
N SER A 206 -8.54 20.23 -7.63
CA SER A 206 -8.91 19.42 -6.49
C SER A 206 -8.85 20.17 -5.16
N ASP A 207 -9.88 19.98 -4.33
CA ASP A 207 -9.92 20.39 -2.93
C ASP A 207 -9.17 19.38 -2.04
N VAL A 208 -9.24 18.10 -2.40
CA VAL A 208 -8.50 17.00 -1.75
C VAL A 208 -7.72 16.25 -2.81
N ILE A 209 -6.45 16.02 -2.59
CA ILE A 209 -5.55 15.28 -3.49
C ILE A 209 -5.02 14.07 -2.73
N SER A 210 -5.28 12.86 -3.24
CA SER A 210 -4.79 11.62 -2.64
C SER A 210 -3.84 10.89 -3.58
N VAL A 211 -2.62 10.62 -3.08
CA VAL A 211 -1.54 10.00 -3.85
C VAL A 211 -1.50 8.49 -3.58
N HIS A 212 -1.61 7.72 -4.67
CA HIS A 212 -1.58 6.25 -4.66
C HIS A 212 -0.57 5.67 -5.67
N ALA A 213 0.32 6.51 -6.18
CA ALA A 213 1.33 6.10 -7.15
C ALA A 213 2.40 5.19 -6.52
N PRO A 214 2.88 4.16 -7.26
CA PRO A 214 3.99 3.32 -6.81
C PRO A 214 5.31 4.09 -6.77
N SER A 215 6.31 3.60 -6.02
CA SER A 215 7.69 4.10 -6.10
C SER A 215 8.44 3.35 -7.20
N ILE A 216 8.54 3.99 -8.36
CA ILE A 216 9.28 3.52 -9.54
C ILE A 216 10.01 4.73 -10.16
N PRO A 217 11.03 4.53 -11.03
CA PRO A 217 11.75 5.67 -11.62
C PRO A 217 10.87 6.71 -12.31
N ALA A 218 9.74 6.29 -12.90
CA ALA A 218 8.81 7.19 -13.60
C ALA A 218 7.96 8.06 -12.64
N THR A 219 7.88 7.71 -11.36
CA THR A 219 7.09 8.43 -10.34
C THR A 219 7.96 9.06 -9.26
N ASP A 220 9.28 8.93 -9.36
CA ASP A 220 10.20 9.57 -8.43
C ASP A 220 10.09 11.10 -8.58
N ASN A 221 9.85 11.78 -7.45
CA ASN A 221 9.58 13.23 -7.41
C ASN A 221 8.51 13.69 -8.43
N MET A 222 7.51 12.82 -8.73
CA MET A 222 6.44 13.17 -9.67
C MET A 222 5.69 14.43 -9.24
N LEU A 223 5.48 14.63 -7.95
CA LEU A 223 5.06 15.90 -7.38
C LEU A 223 6.28 16.78 -7.07
N SER A 224 6.90 17.30 -8.14
CA SER A 224 8.04 18.20 -8.06
C SER A 224 7.65 19.56 -7.48
N ARG A 225 8.64 20.41 -7.20
CA ARG A 225 8.47 21.81 -6.81
C ARG A 225 7.47 22.57 -7.68
N GLU A 226 7.56 22.39 -9.01
CA GLU A 226 6.66 23.06 -9.96
C GLU A 226 5.24 22.53 -9.86
N LYS A 227 5.08 21.22 -9.65
CA LYS A 227 3.77 20.58 -9.48
C LYS A 227 3.12 20.98 -8.16
N LEU A 228 3.88 21.02 -7.07
CA LEU A 228 3.37 21.42 -5.75
C LEU A 228 2.83 22.86 -5.75
N LYS A 229 3.40 23.75 -6.54
CA LYS A 229 2.89 25.13 -6.73
C LYS A 229 1.52 25.19 -7.41
N LEU A 230 1.12 24.14 -8.14
CA LEU A 230 -0.18 24.07 -8.80
C LEU A 230 -1.31 23.71 -7.84
N ILE A 231 -0.98 23.17 -6.68
CA ILE A 231 -1.97 22.85 -5.63
C ILE A 231 -2.63 24.18 -5.20
N ARG A 232 -3.95 24.19 -5.20
CA ARG A 232 -4.72 25.38 -4.83
C ARG A 232 -4.60 25.72 -3.34
N ASP A 233 -4.78 26.97 -3.00
CA ASP A 233 -4.82 27.38 -1.59
C ASP A 233 -6.03 26.77 -0.89
N GLY A 234 -5.83 26.30 0.34
CA GLY A 234 -6.83 25.61 1.14
C GLY A 234 -7.02 24.13 0.79
N ALA A 235 -6.31 23.59 -0.19
CA ALA A 235 -6.38 22.18 -0.53
C ALA A 235 -5.80 21.26 0.56
N ILE A 236 -6.11 19.97 0.46
CA ILE A 236 -5.59 18.92 1.34
C ILE A 236 -4.80 17.92 0.49
N LEU A 237 -3.53 17.74 0.78
CA LEU A 237 -2.66 16.74 0.17
C LEU A 237 -2.54 15.51 1.08
N ILE A 238 -2.84 14.33 0.55
CA ILE A 238 -2.75 13.06 1.28
C ILE A 238 -1.73 12.16 0.59
N ASN A 239 -0.73 11.68 1.31
CA ASN A 239 0.20 10.66 0.82
C ASN A 239 0.25 9.47 1.76
N THR A 240 -0.37 8.38 1.33
CA THR A 240 -0.34 7.06 1.97
C THR A 240 0.33 6.01 1.07
N SER A 241 1.08 6.47 0.04
CA SER A 241 1.73 5.59 -0.93
C SER A 241 3.22 5.39 -0.64
N ARG A 242 4.07 6.29 -1.12
CA ARG A 242 5.52 6.31 -0.89
C ARG A 242 6.02 7.75 -0.80
N GLY A 243 6.99 7.99 0.10
CA GLY A 243 7.59 9.33 0.28
C GLY A 243 8.28 9.84 -0.99
N SER A 244 8.99 8.97 -1.71
CA SER A 244 9.75 9.33 -2.92
C SER A 244 8.91 9.87 -4.09
N VAL A 245 7.59 9.72 -4.06
CA VAL A 245 6.70 10.26 -5.10
C VAL A 245 6.60 11.79 -5.03
N ILE A 246 6.91 12.37 -3.89
CA ILE A 246 6.87 13.82 -3.64
C ILE A 246 8.30 14.32 -3.39
N GLU A 247 8.67 15.43 -4.00
CA GLU A 247 9.89 16.16 -3.67
C GLU A 247 9.73 16.77 -2.26
N GLU A 248 10.12 15.98 -1.23
CA GLU A 248 9.83 16.30 0.19
C GLU A 248 10.36 17.68 0.62
N PRO A 249 11.59 18.12 0.26
CA PRO A 249 12.05 19.46 0.62
C PRO A 249 11.16 20.56 0.02
N ALA A 250 10.71 20.40 -1.22
CA ALA A 250 9.84 21.36 -1.87
C ALA A 250 8.43 21.37 -1.23
N MET A 251 7.92 20.20 -0.83
CA MET A 251 6.66 20.10 -0.09
C MET A 251 6.74 20.82 1.26
N ILE A 252 7.83 20.65 1.99
CA ILE A 252 8.06 21.37 3.26
C ILE A 252 8.08 22.88 3.06
N GLU A 253 8.74 23.38 2.02
CA GLU A 253 8.74 24.81 1.70
C GLU A 253 7.33 25.36 1.42
N GLU A 254 6.55 24.65 0.63
CA GLU A 254 5.15 25.03 0.36
C GLU A 254 4.27 24.96 1.62
N LEU A 255 4.44 23.94 2.45
CA LEU A 255 3.70 23.79 3.72
C LEU A 255 4.04 24.92 4.71
N LYS A 256 5.27 25.41 4.76
CA LYS A 256 5.67 26.57 5.56
C LYS A 256 4.92 27.86 5.21
N THR A 257 4.45 27.98 3.97
CA THR A 257 3.62 29.13 3.57
C THR A 257 2.19 29.07 4.14
N GLY A 258 1.76 27.91 4.61
CA GLY A 258 0.41 27.70 5.13
C GLY A 258 -0.67 27.58 4.04
N ARG A 259 -0.30 27.49 2.74
CA ARG A 259 -1.26 27.50 1.63
C ARG A 259 -2.20 26.29 1.63
N PHE A 260 -1.71 25.10 1.99
CA PHE A 260 -2.50 23.89 2.02
C PHE A 260 -2.18 23.04 3.26
N PHE A 261 -2.99 22.04 3.48
CA PHE A 261 -2.85 21.08 4.59
C PHE A 261 -2.33 19.74 4.06
N ALA A 262 -1.52 19.01 4.84
CA ALA A 262 -1.04 17.70 4.43
C ALA A 262 -1.28 16.59 5.47
N CYS A 263 -1.71 15.42 5.01
CA CYS A 263 -1.74 14.17 5.78
C CYS A 263 -0.71 13.21 5.17
N ILE A 264 0.37 12.97 5.88
CA ILE A 264 1.55 12.24 5.41
C ILE A 264 1.76 11.01 6.27
N ASP A 265 1.62 9.84 5.66
CA ASP A 265 1.89 8.55 6.33
C ASP A 265 3.26 7.99 5.98
N VAL A 266 3.89 8.50 4.93
CA VAL A 266 5.16 8.02 4.37
C VAL A 266 6.08 9.19 4.01
N THR A 267 7.39 9.04 4.23
CA THR A 267 8.40 10.08 4.02
C THR A 267 9.60 9.55 3.24
N SER A 268 10.50 10.44 2.82
CA SER A 268 11.77 10.07 2.19
C SER A 268 12.88 11.02 2.64
N PRO A 269 13.80 10.56 3.58
CA PRO A 269 13.94 9.20 4.12
C PRO A 269 12.81 8.81 5.10
N GLU A 270 12.69 7.51 5.35
CA GLU A 270 11.77 6.97 6.36
C GLU A 270 12.54 6.15 7.41
N PRO A 271 12.47 6.47 8.71
CA PRO A 271 11.72 7.59 9.30
C PRO A 271 12.33 8.95 8.91
N PRO A 272 11.52 10.05 8.94
CA PRO A 272 12.04 11.39 8.70
C PRO A 272 13.00 11.80 9.81
N ALA A 273 13.95 12.69 9.49
CA ALA A 273 14.92 13.21 10.45
C ALA A 273 14.24 13.74 11.72
N LYS A 274 14.94 13.66 12.86
CA LYS A 274 14.35 14.08 14.15
C LYS A 274 13.99 15.57 14.20
N ASP A 275 14.70 16.38 13.44
CA ASP A 275 14.53 17.83 13.27
C ASP A 275 13.75 18.22 12.01
N SER A 276 13.14 17.25 11.32
CA SER A 276 12.31 17.54 10.15
C SER A 276 11.13 18.43 10.53
N ASP A 277 10.92 19.49 9.75
CA ASP A 277 9.80 20.42 9.90
C ASP A 277 8.43 19.72 9.79
N LEU A 278 8.32 18.60 9.08
CA LEU A 278 7.10 17.80 9.00
C LEU A 278 6.56 17.38 10.38
N ARG A 279 7.42 17.32 11.39
CA ARG A 279 7.06 16.94 12.76
C ARG A 279 6.40 18.07 13.57
N THR A 280 6.58 19.31 13.12
CA THR A 280 6.20 20.49 13.91
C THR A 280 5.28 21.46 13.21
N LEU A 281 5.17 21.38 11.87
CA LEU A 281 4.27 22.25 11.11
C LEU A 281 2.80 22.03 11.51
N PRO A 282 2.04 23.11 11.82
CA PRO A 282 0.67 23.00 12.34
C PRO A 282 -0.35 22.54 11.27
N ASN A 283 0.01 22.62 10.01
CA ASN A 283 -0.78 22.16 8.86
C ASN A 283 -0.33 20.80 8.33
N VAL A 284 0.33 19.99 9.17
CA VAL A 284 0.76 18.63 8.85
C VAL A 284 0.23 17.64 9.87
N VAL A 285 -0.35 16.56 9.40
CA VAL A 285 -0.56 15.32 10.15
C VAL A 285 0.44 14.30 9.65
N LEU A 286 1.36 13.88 10.52
CA LEU A 286 2.39 12.88 10.21
C LEU A 286 2.10 11.62 11.00
N THR A 287 1.98 10.48 10.31
CA THR A 287 1.79 9.17 10.93
C THR A 287 2.92 8.19 10.55
N PRO A 288 3.24 7.20 11.40
CA PRO A 288 4.42 6.37 11.24
C PRO A 288 4.14 5.13 10.37
N HIS A 289 3.77 5.35 9.09
CA HIS A 289 3.52 4.33 8.06
C HIS A 289 2.52 3.25 8.54
N ILE A 290 1.32 3.70 8.92
CA ILE A 290 0.26 2.85 9.49
C ILE A 290 -0.96 2.68 8.57
N ALA A 291 -0.95 3.31 7.39
CA ALA A 291 -2.11 3.28 6.48
C ALA A 291 -2.44 1.88 5.99
N GLY A 292 -1.43 1.00 5.85
CA GLY A 292 -1.62 -0.38 5.45
C GLY A 292 -2.20 -1.28 6.56
N ALA A 293 -1.99 -2.58 6.42
CA ALA A 293 -2.47 -3.54 7.40
C ALA A 293 -1.61 -3.53 8.66
N VAL A 294 -2.19 -3.10 9.78
CA VAL A 294 -1.62 -3.18 11.12
C VAL A 294 -2.59 -3.91 12.06
N ASN A 295 -2.08 -4.55 13.11
CA ASN A 295 -2.87 -5.24 14.13
C ASN A 295 -3.94 -6.18 13.52
N ASN A 296 -5.22 -5.89 13.76
CA ASN A 296 -6.33 -6.70 13.24
C ASN A 296 -6.43 -6.69 11.70
N GLY A 297 -5.93 -5.65 11.03
CA GLY A 297 -5.86 -5.55 9.58
C GLY A 297 -4.99 -6.63 8.94
N LEU A 298 -3.95 -7.13 9.64
CA LEU A 298 -3.10 -8.22 9.18
C LEU A 298 -3.88 -9.52 8.90
N LYS A 299 -5.04 -9.71 9.54
CA LYS A 299 -5.92 -10.85 9.27
C LYS A 299 -6.47 -10.88 7.84
N ARG A 300 -6.54 -9.72 7.15
CA ARG A 300 -6.89 -9.65 5.73
C ARG A 300 -5.85 -10.37 4.86
N ILE A 301 -4.57 -10.29 5.26
CA ILE A 301 -3.46 -10.97 4.59
C ILE A 301 -3.62 -12.48 4.70
N ALA A 302 -3.82 -13.00 5.91
CA ALA A 302 -4.01 -14.44 6.13
C ALA A 302 -5.24 -14.98 5.36
N LYS A 303 -6.35 -14.23 5.37
CA LYS A 303 -7.53 -14.57 4.58
C LYS A 303 -7.19 -14.64 3.09
N HIS A 304 -6.48 -13.65 2.57
CA HIS A 304 -6.07 -13.59 1.18
C HIS A 304 -5.17 -14.78 0.78
N VAL A 305 -4.18 -15.13 1.63
CA VAL A 305 -3.31 -16.29 1.41
C VAL A 305 -4.13 -17.58 1.29
N CYS A 306 -5.12 -17.77 2.15
CA CYS A 306 -6.01 -18.92 2.08
C CYS A 306 -6.86 -18.92 0.80
N GLU A 307 -7.39 -17.75 0.39
CA GLU A 307 -8.20 -17.61 -0.82
C GLU A 307 -7.39 -17.86 -2.10
N GLU A 308 -6.13 -17.40 -2.15
CA GLU A 308 -5.25 -17.65 -3.30
C GLU A 308 -4.90 -19.14 -3.40
N LEU A 309 -4.59 -19.78 -2.28
CA LEU A 309 -4.34 -21.23 -2.26
C LEU A 309 -5.60 -22.01 -2.66
N ASP A 310 -6.79 -21.65 -2.14
CA ASP A 310 -8.05 -22.28 -2.51
C ASP A 310 -8.31 -22.23 -4.03
N ARG A 311 -8.10 -21.06 -4.65
CA ARG A 311 -8.25 -20.88 -6.10
C ARG A 311 -7.25 -21.73 -6.87
N PHE A 312 -5.98 -21.64 -6.49
CA PHE A 312 -4.91 -22.40 -7.13
C PHE A 312 -5.19 -23.91 -7.10
N GLU A 313 -5.68 -24.41 -5.98
CA GLU A 313 -5.96 -25.85 -5.79
C GLU A 313 -7.27 -26.29 -6.48
N THR A 314 -8.25 -25.40 -6.60
CA THR A 314 -9.57 -25.74 -7.13
C THR A 314 -9.59 -25.72 -8.67
N ASP A 315 -9.04 -24.67 -9.28
CA ASP A 315 -9.12 -24.47 -10.73
C ASP A 315 -7.83 -23.94 -11.37
N GLY A 316 -6.76 -23.82 -10.58
CA GLY A 316 -5.47 -23.30 -11.04
C GLY A 316 -5.45 -21.79 -11.23
N SER A 317 -6.51 -21.06 -10.88
CA SER A 317 -6.54 -19.61 -11.01
C SER A 317 -5.87 -18.90 -9.83
N LEU A 318 -5.41 -17.66 -10.05
CA LEU A 318 -4.94 -16.75 -9.01
C LEU A 318 -5.56 -15.37 -9.26
N ARG A 319 -5.99 -14.70 -8.19
CA ARG A 319 -6.57 -13.36 -8.28
C ARG A 319 -5.51 -12.28 -8.40
N THR A 320 -4.38 -12.49 -7.73
CA THR A 320 -3.31 -11.48 -7.59
C THR A 320 -1.97 -12.02 -8.09
N GLU A 321 -2.02 -12.79 -9.19
CA GLU A 321 -0.81 -13.30 -9.83
C GLU A 321 0.08 -12.15 -10.31
N VAL A 322 1.35 -12.25 -9.99
CA VAL A 322 2.37 -11.27 -10.36
C VAL A 322 2.94 -11.63 -11.73
N ASP A 323 2.80 -10.73 -12.70
CA ASP A 323 3.49 -10.86 -13.98
C ASP A 323 4.98 -10.53 -13.78
N LEU A 324 5.79 -11.59 -13.69
CA LEU A 324 7.23 -11.44 -13.44
C LEU A 324 7.95 -10.68 -14.56
N ASN A 325 7.45 -10.73 -15.81
CA ASN A 325 8.03 -9.95 -16.91
C ASN A 325 7.84 -8.42 -16.74
N LYS A 326 7.00 -8.01 -15.81
CA LYS A 326 6.74 -6.60 -15.48
C LYS A 326 7.20 -6.23 -14.06
N LEU A 327 8.03 -7.05 -13.44
CA LEU A 327 8.44 -6.87 -12.04
C LEU A 327 9.08 -5.49 -11.79
N SER A 328 9.83 -4.95 -12.75
CA SER A 328 10.45 -3.62 -12.68
C SER A 328 9.42 -2.47 -12.60
N MET A 329 8.19 -2.69 -13.09
CA MET A 329 7.11 -1.70 -13.13
C MET A 329 6.17 -1.78 -11.90
N LEU A 330 6.32 -2.80 -11.07
CA LEU A 330 5.51 -3.00 -9.87
C LEU A 330 6.10 -2.25 -8.67
N ALA A 331 5.25 -1.91 -7.68
CA ALA A 331 5.67 -1.28 -6.43
C ALA A 331 6.45 -2.23 -5.52
#